data_7375b73c5a2e43552e8756a5ac34c51a
#
_entry.id   7375b73c5a2e43552e8756a5ac34c51a
#
_cell.length_a   1.000
_cell.length_b   1.000
_cell.length_c   1.000
_cell.angle_alpha   90.00
_cell.angle_beta   90.00
_cell.angle_gamma   90.00
#
_symmetry.space_group_name_H-M   'P 1'
#
loop_
_entity.id
_entity.type
_entity.pdbx_description
1 polymer ?
#
loop_
_entity_poly.entity_id
_entity_poly.type
_entity_poly.pdbx_seq_one_letter_code
_entity_poly.pdbx_strand_id
1 'polypeptide(L)'
;MTPPPTLTGRLAGLVAFTVALPAVAQTFQQQTTTRFPTQSEYTNQLTFVDLDLDGDLDIVFANGQGYTSAGVALKPRVFINDGTGVFADQTDARVAGVTGWFRGVEAGDVDRDGDPDLLLVQDFAKKPKLLMNDGAGVFTDGSVRLPNLNLSSARGQFGDVDNDGDLDIVVLNSGTTSRFSTNGRPRLYLNDGTGTFTDAPAGQVPAANVPEQMDAVFFDCDNDLDLDLFIGTRAAASQLWINNGTGTFTKLASGMPVGGSSYSYDPGDIDGDGDLDLIGVNSGTSNTELLLKNNGTGTVWTNSSSSLVPNPTTDDNDSRFFDFDMDGDLDLIVATLGSSSERIYVNNGTGSFTIPANVISGQTDSSLDVKVADLTGDGKIDIVTAQGESGAFQNRIYVGVNAAVDNRPPTVKLTEQVPNGPSTGPFVVRAEVFDDYANDRGFEEKSVALVYAVDGGKPVSVPMAWSGFSLYRGLIPALPACSEVTYFVRATDRRDNVGTGPVREFTVEGSCSVVGDLDGNGVVNAGDLAALLAAWGGKGGPADLDGDGTVGASDLAILLAAWTP
;
A
#
# COMPACT_ATOMS: atom_id res chain seq x y z
N MET A 1 -73.27 20.41 -20.92
CA MET A 1 -71.89 20.40 -21.37
C MET A 1 -71.09 19.60 -20.34
N THR A 2 -70.82 18.37 -20.67
CA THR A 2 -70.01 17.43 -19.85
C THR A 2 -68.55 17.55 -20.25
N PRO A 3 -67.56 17.57 -19.33
CA PRO A 3 -66.16 17.60 -19.69
C PRO A 3 -65.66 16.21 -20.15
N PRO A 4 -64.60 16.14 -20.95
CA PRO A 4 -64.09 14.88 -21.47
C PRO A 4 -63.24 14.12 -20.44
N PRO A 5 -63.07 12.78 -20.57
CA PRO A 5 -62.34 11.98 -19.62
C PRO A 5 -60.84 12.10 -19.81
N THR A 6 -60.11 12.22 -18.69
CA THR A 6 -58.66 12.20 -18.61
C THR A 6 -58.12 10.77 -18.80
N LEU A 7 -57.29 10.54 -19.81
CA LEU A 7 -56.51 9.32 -20.00
C LEU A 7 -55.33 9.32 -19.02
N THR A 8 -55.35 8.47 -18.03
CA THR A 8 -54.21 8.14 -17.23
C THR A 8 -53.44 7.00 -17.91
N GLY A 9 -52.38 7.34 -18.64
CA GLY A 9 -51.45 6.37 -19.18
C GLY A 9 -50.57 5.80 -18.03
N ARG A 10 -50.71 4.51 -17.79
CA ARG A 10 -49.76 3.76 -16.96
C ARG A 10 -48.49 3.54 -17.80
N LEU A 11 -47.37 4.17 -17.43
CA LEU A 11 -46.06 3.71 -17.86
C LEU A 11 -45.78 2.35 -17.22
N ALA A 12 -45.79 1.30 -18.04
CA ALA A 12 -45.22 0.01 -17.64
C ALA A 12 -43.69 0.18 -17.68
N GLY A 13 -43.09 0.23 -16.49
CA GLY A 13 -41.62 0.18 -16.35
C GLY A 13 -41.13 -1.19 -16.86
N LEU A 14 -40.36 -1.17 -17.92
CA LEU A 14 -39.60 -2.33 -18.38
C LEU A 14 -38.46 -2.53 -17.36
N VAL A 15 -38.63 -3.46 -16.46
CA VAL A 15 -37.51 -3.96 -15.64
C VAL A 15 -36.70 -4.85 -16.57
N ALA A 16 -35.60 -4.34 -17.06
CA ALA A 16 -34.60 -5.15 -17.74
C ALA A 16 -33.98 -6.07 -16.67
N PHE A 17 -34.37 -7.34 -16.66
CA PHE A 17 -33.60 -8.39 -16.00
C PHE A 17 -32.32 -8.57 -16.83
N THR A 18 -31.23 -7.99 -16.40
CA THR A 18 -29.91 -8.46 -16.79
C THR A 18 -29.74 -9.85 -16.18
N VAL A 19 -29.90 -10.89 -16.98
CA VAL A 19 -29.41 -12.21 -16.64
C VAL A 19 -27.89 -12.07 -16.65
N ALA A 20 -27.28 -11.95 -15.48
CA ALA A 20 -25.85 -12.14 -15.35
C ALA A 20 -25.55 -13.54 -15.87
N LEU A 21 -24.82 -13.63 -16.97
CA LEU A 21 -24.23 -14.90 -17.38
C LEU A 21 -23.35 -15.34 -16.20
N PRO A 22 -23.35 -16.62 -15.81
CA PRO A 22 -22.44 -17.09 -14.79
C PRO A 22 -21.03 -16.72 -15.25
N ALA A 23 -20.31 -15.93 -14.45
CA ALA A 23 -18.90 -15.67 -14.67
C ALA A 23 -18.22 -17.04 -14.81
N VAL A 24 -17.46 -17.22 -15.88
CA VAL A 24 -16.68 -18.46 -16.04
C VAL A 24 -15.59 -18.34 -14.99
N ALA A 25 -15.65 -19.20 -13.98
CA ALA A 25 -14.66 -19.21 -12.91
C ALA A 25 -13.25 -19.24 -13.50
N GLN A 26 -12.40 -18.33 -13.08
CA GLN A 26 -11.00 -18.31 -13.46
C GLN A 26 -10.39 -19.68 -13.13
N THR A 27 -9.60 -20.20 -14.04
CA THR A 27 -8.78 -21.40 -13.78
C THR A 27 -7.33 -21.05 -13.93
N PHE A 28 -6.53 -21.48 -12.96
CA PHE A 28 -5.08 -21.28 -12.99
C PHE A 28 -4.39 -22.51 -13.56
N GLN A 29 -3.50 -22.28 -14.52
CA GLN A 29 -2.69 -23.33 -15.11
C GLN A 29 -1.22 -23.16 -14.72
N GLN A 30 -0.64 -24.19 -14.13
CA GLN A 30 0.78 -24.20 -13.84
C GLN A 30 1.59 -24.18 -15.15
N GLN A 31 2.42 -23.15 -15.32
CA GLN A 31 3.29 -22.95 -16.47
C GLN A 31 4.77 -22.78 -16.08
N THR A 32 5.17 -23.24 -14.93
CA THR A 32 6.51 -23.05 -14.35
C THR A 32 7.62 -23.46 -15.31
N THR A 33 7.52 -24.61 -15.96
CA THR A 33 8.59 -25.12 -16.84
C THR A 33 8.81 -24.33 -18.12
N THR A 34 7.85 -23.51 -18.52
CA THR A 34 7.91 -22.68 -19.73
C THR A 34 8.22 -21.22 -19.43
N ARG A 35 8.01 -20.77 -18.19
CA ARG A 35 8.11 -19.38 -17.80
C ARG A 35 9.24 -19.10 -16.81
N PHE A 36 9.59 -20.05 -15.97
CA PHE A 36 10.66 -19.90 -15.00
C PHE A 36 11.91 -20.69 -15.38
N PRO A 37 13.10 -20.18 -15.07
CA PRO A 37 14.33 -20.95 -15.10
C PRO A 37 14.23 -22.20 -14.23
N THR A 38 14.82 -23.31 -14.68
CA THR A 38 14.82 -24.57 -13.91
C THR A 38 15.79 -24.45 -12.74
N GLN A 39 15.29 -24.12 -11.56
CA GLN A 39 16.07 -24.01 -10.34
C GLN A 39 15.26 -24.54 -9.16
N SER A 40 15.96 -25.16 -8.20
CA SER A 40 15.37 -25.61 -6.94
C SER A 40 16.14 -24.97 -5.78
N GLU A 41 15.44 -24.22 -4.95
CA GLU A 41 16.02 -23.37 -3.90
C GLU A 41 15.22 -23.53 -2.59
N TYR A 42 15.78 -23.00 -1.51
CA TYR A 42 15.07 -22.84 -0.24
C TYR A 42 14.48 -21.41 -0.20
N THR A 43 13.40 -21.20 -0.90
CA THR A 43 12.73 -19.90 -0.97
C THR A 43 11.79 -19.73 0.20
N ASN A 44 11.86 -18.61 0.89
CA ASN A 44 11.04 -18.30 2.06
C ASN A 44 9.98 -17.25 1.79
N GLN A 45 10.28 -16.28 0.95
CA GLN A 45 9.37 -15.18 0.57
C GLN A 45 9.71 -14.69 -0.84
N LEU A 46 8.76 -14.02 -1.48
CA LEU A 46 8.96 -13.32 -2.74
C LEU A 46 8.33 -11.92 -2.70
N THR A 47 8.78 -11.04 -3.59
CA THR A 47 8.11 -9.77 -3.87
C THR A 47 8.06 -9.52 -5.37
N PHE A 48 7.02 -8.79 -5.81
CA PHE A 48 6.89 -8.29 -7.17
C PHE A 48 7.27 -6.81 -7.18
N VAL A 49 8.03 -6.41 -8.17
CA VAL A 49 8.46 -5.01 -8.34
C VAL A 49 9.01 -4.81 -9.74
N ASP A 50 8.79 -3.68 -10.35
CA ASP A 50 9.41 -3.25 -11.60
C ASP A 50 10.83 -2.75 -11.26
N LEU A 51 11.84 -3.63 -11.40
CA LEU A 51 13.20 -3.35 -10.92
C LEU A 51 14.00 -2.47 -11.86
N ASP A 52 13.73 -2.54 -13.15
CA ASP A 52 14.48 -1.81 -14.17
C ASP A 52 13.63 -0.78 -14.93
N LEU A 53 12.44 -0.48 -14.37
CA LEU A 53 11.53 0.57 -14.79
C LEU A 53 11.08 0.43 -16.26
N ASP A 54 10.94 -0.81 -16.72
CA ASP A 54 10.46 -1.11 -18.08
C ASP A 54 8.93 -1.25 -18.16
N GLY A 55 8.25 -1.24 -17.03
CA GLY A 55 6.80 -1.32 -16.91
C GLY A 55 6.27 -2.71 -16.57
N ASP A 56 7.13 -3.72 -16.51
CA ASP A 56 6.76 -5.11 -16.23
C ASP A 56 7.16 -5.51 -14.81
N LEU A 57 6.35 -6.33 -14.13
CA LEU A 57 6.70 -6.79 -12.78
C LEU A 57 7.73 -7.92 -12.83
N ASP A 58 8.85 -7.70 -12.16
CA ASP A 58 9.88 -8.67 -11.89
C ASP A 58 9.66 -9.40 -10.58
N ILE A 59 10.45 -10.43 -10.31
CA ILE A 59 10.33 -11.21 -9.07
C ILE A 59 11.67 -11.27 -8.33
N VAL A 60 11.64 -10.95 -7.04
CA VAL A 60 12.77 -11.20 -6.15
C VAL A 60 12.38 -12.27 -5.13
N PHE A 61 13.20 -13.32 -5.02
CA PHE A 61 13.01 -14.40 -4.06
C PHE A 61 14.02 -14.32 -2.91
N ALA A 62 13.55 -14.33 -1.68
CA ALA A 62 14.36 -14.41 -0.48
C ALA A 62 14.71 -15.86 -0.18
N ASN A 63 15.98 -16.25 -0.42
CA ASN A 63 16.46 -17.61 -0.24
C ASN A 63 17.32 -17.74 1.03
N GLY A 64 17.07 -18.78 1.82
CA GLY A 64 17.86 -19.05 3.00
C GLY A 64 17.58 -20.42 3.61
N GLN A 65 18.60 -21.26 3.65
CA GLN A 65 18.50 -22.60 4.21
C GLN A 65 18.57 -22.59 5.75
N GLY A 66 17.82 -23.48 6.37
CA GLY A 66 17.81 -23.77 7.79
C GLY A 66 16.47 -23.45 8.45
N TYR A 67 16.06 -24.27 9.40
CA TYR A 67 14.79 -24.12 10.13
C TYR A 67 15.04 -23.60 11.56
N THR A 68 15.58 -24.45 12.45
CA THR A 68 15.94 -24.07 13.83
C THR A 68 17.41 -23.69 13.98
N SER A 69 18.25 -23.99 13.00
CA SER A 69 19.67 -23.66 12.96
C SER A 69 20.09 -23.30 11.54
N ALA A 70 21.09 -22.43 11.42
CA ALA A 70 21.58 -21.95 10.15
C ALA A 70 22.10 -23.11 9.26
N GLY A 71 21.58 -23.20 8.06
CA GLY A 71 22.12 -24.04 7.00
C GLY A 71 23.12 -23.26 6.14
N VAL A 72 23.10 -23.50 4.83
CA VAL A 72 23.96 -22.78 3.87
C VAL A 72 23.38 -21.38 3.60
N ALA A 73 24.24 -20.37 3.54
CA ALA A 73 23.87 -19.04 3.08
C ALA A 73 23.62 -19.09 1.56
N LEU A 74 22.49 -18.59 1.10
CA LEU A 74 22.06 -18.62 -0.30
C LEU A 74 21.98 -17.21 -0.89
N LYS A 75 22.04 -17.12 -2.22
CA LYS A 75 21.75 -15.87 -2.93
C LYS A 75 20.25 -15.60 -2.92
N PRO A 76 19.78 -14.36 -2.82
CA PRO A 76 18.44 -14.03 -3.28
C PRO A 76 18.38 -14.34 -4.78
N ARG A 77 17.21 -14.52 -5.37
CA ARG A 77 17.08 -14.65 -6.83
C ARG A 77 16.36 -13.44 -7.38
N VAL A 78 16.83 -12.98 -8.52
CA VAL A 78 16.24 -11.89 -9.29
C VAL A 78 15.87 -12.43 -10.65
N PHE A 79 14.56 -12.50 -10.90
CA PHE A 79 13.98 -12.97 -12.15
C PHE A 79 13.36 -11.77 -12.87
N ILE A 80 13.91 -11.44 -14.02
CA ILE A 80 13.45 -10.32 -14.86
C ILE A 80 12.42 -10.83 -15.85
N ASN A 81 11.28 -10.18 -15.91
CA ASN A 81 10.19 -10.42 -16.84
C ASN A 81 10.52 -9.87 -18.23
N ASP A 82 9.95 -10.45 -19.26
CA ASP A 82 10.06 -9.95 -20.64
C ASP A 82 8.75 -9.28 -21.12
N GLY A 83 7.86 -8.95 -20.18
CA GLY A 83 6.53 -8.38 -20.45
C GLY A 83 5.48 -9.40 -20.89
N THR A 84 5.83 -10.67 -20.97
CA THR A 84 4.91 -11.75 -21.33
C THR A 84 4.79 -12.82 -20.24
N GLY A 85 5.36 -12.56 -19.06
CA GLY A 85 5.45 -13.50 -17.94
C GLY A 85 6.45 -14.62 -18.17
N VAL A 86 7.44 -14.44 -19.04
CA VAL A 86 8.58 -15.32 -19.18
C VAL A 86 9.80 -14.68 -18.51
N PHE A 87 10.35 -15.37 -17.53
CA PHE A 87 11.36 -14.82 -16.64
C PHE A 87 12.75 -15.34 -16.93
N ALA A 88 13.74 -14.44 -16.91
CA ALA A 88 15.16 -14.75 -16.99
C ALA A 88 15.83 -14.60 -15.62
N ASP A 89 16.63 -15.60 -15.19
CA ASP A 89 17.46 -15.44 -13.99
C ASP A 89 18.62 -14.49 -14.29
N GLN A 90 18.57 -13.30 -13.73
CA GLN A 90 19.63 -12.29 -13.82
C GLN A 90 20.34 -12.05 -12.48
N THR A 91 20.23 -12.97 -11.53
CA THR A 91 20.76 -12.84 -10.17
C THR A 91 22.23 -12.41 -10.13
N ASP A 92 23.10 -13.09 -10.90
CA ASP A 92 24.54 -12.79 -10.86
C ASP A 92 24.90 -11.44 -11.50
N ALA A 93 24.06 -10.93 -12.40
CA ALA A 93 24.22 -9.62 -13.00
C ALA A 93 23.70 -8.49 -12.08
N ARG A 94 22.63 -8.75 -11.33
CA ARG A 94 21.89 -7.73 -10.57
C ARG A 94 22.35 -7.63 -9.10
N VAL A 95 22.63 -8.76 -8.42
CA VAL A 95 22.96 -8.81 -6.98
C VAL A 95 24.25 -9.57 -6.70
N ALA A 96 25.30 -9.24 -7.43
CA ALA A 96 26.58 -9.93 -7.37
C ALA A 96 27.16 -10.02 -5.94
N GLY A 97 27.50 -11.24 -5.49
CA GLY A 97 28.16 -11.48 -4.21
C GLY A 97 27.26 -11.40 -2.97
N VAL A 98 25.98 -11.12 -3.12
CA VAL A 98 25.02 -11.09 -2.00
C VAL A 98 24.63 -12.52 -1.61
N THR A 99 24.86 -12.90 -0.36
CA THR A 99 24.42 -14.19 0.21
C THR A 99 23.96 -13.99 1.64
N GLY A 100 23.04 -14.86 2.09
CA GLY A 100 22.51 -14.78 3.47
C GLY A 100 21.56 -15.92 3.80
N TRP A 101 20.93 -15.80 4.96
CA TRP A 101 19.85 -16.65 5.43
C TRP A 101 18.54 -15.86 5.35
N PHE A 102 18.19 -15.46 4.12
CA PHE A 102 17.08 -14.55 3.88
C PHE A 102 15.74 -15.22 4.16
N ARG A 103 14.88 -14.52 4.91
CA ARG A 103 13.53 -14.95 5.26
C ARG A 103 12.47 -14.08 4.63
N GLY A 104 12.78 -12.81 4.43
CA GLY A 104 11.89 -11.84 3.84
C GLY A 104 12.62 -10.93 2.86
N VAL A 105 11.87 -10.43 1.89
CA VAL A 105 12.26 -9.41 0.93
C VAL A 105 11.14 -8.42 0.76
N GLU A 106 11.48 -7.13 0.77
CA GLU A 106 10.56 -6.02 0.52
C GLU A 106 11.24 -5.03 -0.41
N ALA A 107 10.46 -4.36 -1.25
CA ALA A 107 10.96 -3.36 -2.18
C ALA A 107 10.37 -1.97 -1.87
N GLY A 108 11.15 -0.90 -2.04
CA GLY A 108 10.72 0.48 -1.82
C GLY A 108 11.80 1.46 -2.15
N ASP A 109 11.43 2.63 -2.67
CA ASP A 109 12.32 3.75 -2.93
C ASP A 109 12.65 4.45 -1.61
N VAL A 110 13.79 4.11 -1.00
CA VAL A 110 14.14 4.59 0.35
C VAL A 110 14.92 5.90 0.34
N ASP A 111 15.51 6.30 -0.78
CA ASP A 111 16.25 7.58 -0.87
C ASP A 111 15.65 8.56 -1.90
N ARG A 112 14.46 8.24 -2.42
CA ARG A 112 13.64 9.10 -3.28
C ARG A 112 14.31 9.45 -4.60
N ASP A 113 15.09 8.52 -5.12
CA ASP A 113 15.70 8.69 -6.44
C ASP A 113 14.82 8.15 -7.59
N GLY A 114 13.71 7.49 -7.24
CA GLY A 114 12.71 6.96 -8.17
C GLY A 114 12.89 5.48 -8.48
N ASP A 115 13.87 4.82 -7.87
CA ASP A 115 14.22 3.45 -8.11
C ASP A 115 13.86 2.57 -6.90
N PRO A 116 13.22 1.41 -7.05
CA PRO A 116 12.91 0.56 -5.91
C PRO A 116 14.17 -0.15 -5.37
N ASP A 117 14.49 0.08 -4.10
CA ASP A 117 15.52 -0.62 -3.34
C ASP A 117 14.99 -1.91 -2.71
N LEU A 118 15.88 -2.78 -2.24
CA LEU A 118 15.50 -4.04 -1.61
C LEU A 118 15.97 -4.15 -0.17
N LEU A 119 15.01 -4.40 0.73
CA LEU A 119 15.27 -4.84 2.09
C LEU A 119 15.25 -6.38 2.13
N LEU A 120 16.34 -7.01 2.56
CA LEU A 120 16.43 -8.44 2.77
C LEU A 120 16.65 -8.73 4.25
N VAL A 121 15.65 -9.27 4.93
CA VAL A 121 15.77 -9.63 6.35
C VAL A 121 16.30 -11.05 6.52
N GLN A 122 17.06 -11.27 7.59
CA GLN A 122 17.77 -12.51 7.84
C GLN A 122 17.42 -13.11 9.19
N ASP A 123 17.46 -14.45 9.27
CA ASP A 123 17.40 -15.20 10.51
C ASP A 123 18.81 -15.40 11.13
N PHE A 124 18.87 -16.12 12.24
CA PHE A 124 20.10 -16.60 12.90
C PHE A 124 21.05 -15.49 13.35
N ALA A 125 20.47 -14.44 13.96
CA ALA A 125 21.20 -13.29 14.49
C ALA A 125 22.13 -12.66 13.44
N LYS A 126 21.57 -12.33 12.30
CA LYS A 126 22.26 -11.63 11.20
C LYS A 126 21.71 -10.23 11.00
N LYS A 127 22.57 -9.31 10.57
CA LYS A 127 22.16 -7.96 10.19
C LYS A 127 21.32 -8.02 8.91
N PRO A 128 20.16 -7.35 8.81
CA PRO A 128 19.44 -7.18 7.56
C PRO A 128 20.33 -6.58 6.48
N LYS A 129 20.00 -6.80 5.22
CA LYS A 129 20.66 -6.16 4.09
C LYS A 129 19.72 -5.17 3.43
N LEU A 130 20.28 -4.02 3.08
CA LEU A 130 19.67 -3.04 2.20
C LEU A 130 20.49 -3.03 0.91
N LEU A 131 19.83 -3.22 -0.21
CA LEU A 131 20.45 -3.20 -1.53
C LEU A 131 19.89 -1.99 -2.29
N MET A 132 20.78 -1.07 -2.67
CA MET A 132 20.42 0.16 -3.38
C MET A 132 20.43 -0.11 -4.88
N ASN A 133 19.35 0.22 -5.56
CA ASN A 133 19.19 0.14 -7.01
C ASN A 133 19.99 1.27 -7.71
N ASP A 134 20.25 1.13 -8.99
CA ASP A 134 20.88 2.15 -9.84
C ASP A 134 19.96 2.63 -10.98
N GLY A 135 18.66 2.31 -10.87
CA GLY A 135 17.63 2.61 -11.86
C GLY A 135 17.59 1.67 -13.07
N ALA A 136 18.51 0.72 -13.11
CA ALA A 136 18.53 -0.31 -14.12
C ALA A 136 18.41 -1.73 -13.50
N GLY A 137 17.95 -1.81 -12.24
CA GLY A 137 17.80 -3.04 -11.49
C GLY A 137 19.13 -3.68 -11.08
N VAL A 138 20.24 -2.95 -11.05
CA VAL A 138 21.53 -3.43 -10.57
C VAL A 138 21.81 -2.89 -9.18
N PHE A 139 22.03 -3.78 -8.23
CA PHE A 139 22.05 -3.46 -6.83
C PHE A 139 23.47 -3.39 -6.23
N THR A 140 23.68 -2.41 -5.37
CA THR A 140 24.88 -2.29 -4.52
C THR A 140 24.52 -2.49 -3.05
N ASP A 141 25.43 -3.08 -2.25
CA ASP A 141 25.20 -3.31 -0.81
C ASP A 141 25.25 -1.99 -0.04
N GLY A 142 24.06 -1.45 0.27
CA GLY A 142 23.83 -0.26 1.09
C GLY A 142 23.60 -0.57 2.58
N SER A 143 23.86 -1.78 3.05
CA SER A 143 23.56 -2.20 4.44
C SER A 143 24.28 -1.38 5.52
N VAL A 144 25.30 -0.59 5.15
CA VAL A 144 25.95 0.36 6.07
C VAL A 144 24.97 1.44 6.54
N ARG A 145 23.96 1.77 5.74
CA ARG A 145 22.89 2.75 6.03
C ARG A 145 21.90 2.27 7.10
N LEU A 146 21.88 0.95 7.41
CA LEU A 146 21.04 0.39 8.48
C LEU A 146 21.76 0.40 9.83
N PRO A 147 21.04 0.44 10.96
CA PRO A 147 21.60 0.24 12.29
C PRO A 147 22.43 -1.05 12.38
N ASN A 148 23.55 -1.01 13.07
CA ASN A 148 24.45 -2.17 13.18
C ASN A 148 23.95 -3.16 14.24
N LEU A 149 22.81 -3.81 13.97
CA LEU A 149 22.17 -4.77 14.87
C LEU A 149 22.02 -6.12 14.16
N ASN A 150 22.36 -7.17 14.89
CA ASN A 150 22.10 -8.54 14.47
C ASN A 150 20.72 -8.98 15.00
N LEU A 151 19.86 -9.42 14.10
CA LEU A 151 18.47 -9.77 14.39
C LEU A 151 18.18 -11.21 13.95
N SER A 152 17.19 -11.83 14.56
CA SER A 152 16.60 -13.08 14.06
C SER A 152 15.20 -12.76 13.57
N SER A 153 15.10 -12.49 12.28
CA SER A 153 13.92 -11.92 11.65
C SER A 153 13.23 -12.91 10.71
N ALA A 154 11.91 -12.89 10.70
CA ALA A 154 11.09 -13.57 9.70
C ALA A 154 10.62 -12.59 8.62
N ARG A 155 10.25 -11.38 8.99
CA ARG A 155 9.70 -10.32 8.10
C ARG A 155 10.31 -8.96 8.40
N GLY A 156 10.27 -8.09 7.39
CA GLY A 156 10.50 -6.66 7.50
C GLY A 156 9.64 -5.96 6.45
N GLN A 157 9.14 -4.78 6.76
CA GLN A 157 8.30 -4.00 5.86
C GLN A 157 8.69 -2.54 5.86
N PHE A 158 8.46 -1.88 4.73
CA PHE A 158 8.54 -0.44 4.57
C PHE A 158 7.19 0.23 4.89
N GLY A 159 7.24 1.45 5.43
CA GLY A 159 6.09 2.31 5.64
C GLY A 159 6.48 3.65 6.21
N ASP A 160 5.87 4.74 5.76
CA ASP A 160 6.01 6.10 6.31
C ASP A 160 5.19 6.18 7.61
N VAL A 161 5.81 5.79 8.74
CA VAL A 161 5.07 5.64 10.00
C VAL A 161 4.94 6.93 10.79
N ASP A 162 5.73 7.94 10.49
CA ASP A 162 5.66 9.25 11.16
C ASP A 162 5.17 10.38 10.25
N ASN A 163 4.72 10.01 9.04
CA ASN A 163 4.11 10.92 8.07
C ASN A 163 5.03 12.04 7.58
N ASP A 164 6.34 11.84 7.63
CA ASP A 164 7.31 12.79 7.11
C ASP A 164 7.55 12.62 5.59
N GLY A 165 7.09 11.51 5.04
CA GLY A 165 7.11 11.14 3.64
C GLY A 165 8.29 10.26 3.26
N ASP A 166 9.08 9.78 4.22
CA ASP A 166 10.18 8.85 4.03
C ASP A 166 9.74 7.44 4.40
N LEU A 167 10.16 6.42 3.66
CA LEU A 167 9.87 5.04 4.02
C LEU A 167 10.75 4.60 5.18
N ASP A 168 10.12 4.34 6.32
CA ASP A 168 10.73 3.70 7.47
C ASP A 168 10.71 2.18 7.35
N ILE A 169 11.36 1.48 8.27
CA ILE A 169 11.41 0.02 8.28
C ILE A 169 10.96 -0.53 9.64
N VAL A 170 9.98 -1.42 9.65
CA VAL A 170 9.83 -2.37 10.74
C VAL A 170 10.60 -3.64 10.43
N VAL A 171 11.40 -4.13 11.38
CA VAL A 171 12.07 -5.43 11.29
C VAL A 171 11.68 -6.27 12.48
N LEU A 172 11.09 -7.42 12.25
CA LEU A 172 10.84 -8.39 13.30
C LEU A 172 12.15 -8.87 13.92
N ASN A 173 12.13 -9.14 15.21
CA ASN A 173 13.28 -9.67 15.91
C ASN A 173 12.83 -10.55 17.08
N SER A 174 12.83 -11.84 16.87
CA SER A 174 12.48 -12.82 17.91
C SER A 174 13.59 -13.01 18.95
N GLY A 175 14.84 -12.62 18.65
CA GLY A 175 15.94 -12.70 19.62
C GLY A 175 17.30 -13.04 19.03
N THR A 176 18.12 -13.76 19.81
CA THR A 176 19.56 -13.86 19.57
C THR A 176 20.01 -15.13 18.86
N THR A 177 19.10 -16.06 18.53
CA THR A 177 19.49 -17.37 17.94
C THR A 177 18.75 -17.66 16.65
N SER A 178 17.41 -17.55 16.64
CA SER A 178 16.57 -17.76 15.45
C SER A 178 15.23 -17.05 15.63
N ARG A 179 14.43 -17.00 14.56
CA ARG A 179 13.05 -16.47 14.58
C ARG A 179 12.13 -17.18 15.58
N PHE A 180 12.51 -18.37 16.05
CA PHE A 180 11.81 -19.11 17.11
C PHE A 180 12.27 -18.75 18.52
N SER A 181 13.06 -17.71 18.68
CA SER A 181 13.46 -17.22 19.99
C SER A 181 12.34 -16.41 20.64
N THR A 182 12.43 -16.24 21.98
CA THR A 182 11.36 -15.61 22.76
C THR A 182 11.80 -14.33 23.47
N ASN A 183 13.04 -13.89 23.25
CA ASN A 183 13.68 -12.81 24.01
C ASN A 183 13.96 -11.54 23.19
N GLY A 184 13.33 -11.42 22.01
CA GLY A 184 13.47 -10.26 21.15
C GLY A 184 12.19 -9.42 21.08
N ARG A 185 12.31 -8.26 20.48
CA ARG A 185 11.20 -7.36 20.16
C ARG A 185 11.38 -6.78 18.77
N PRO A 186 10.30 -6.41 18.06
CA PRO A 186 10.40 -5.71 16.80
C PRO A 186 11.26 -4.45 16.91
N ARG A 187 11.92 -4.09 15.82
CA ARG A 187 12.70 -2.86 15.71
C ARG A 187 12.03 -1.97 14.68
N LEU A 188 11.98 -0.70 14.99
CA LEU A 188 11.59 0.34 14.05
C LEU A 188 12.86 1.13 13.71
N TYR A 189 13.12 1.31 12.43
CA TYR A 189 14.22 2.11 11.91
C TYR A 189 13.64 3.29 11.17
N LEU A 190 13.91 4.49 11.65
CA LEU A 190 13.47 5.74 11.05
C LEU A 190 14.46 6.18 9.98
N ASN A 191 13.96 6.54 8.81
CA ASN A 191 14.70 7.08 7.68
C ASN A 191 14.97 8.58 7.90
N ASP A 192 15.97 9.12 7.26
CA ASP A 192 16.27 10.56 7.25
C ASP A 192 16.01 11.20 5.87
N GLY A 193 15.27 10.49 5.00
CA GLY A 193 14.94 10.89 3.63
C GLY A 193 16.08 10.69 2.63
N THR A 194 17.20 10.10 3.06
CA THR A 194 18.34 9.78 2.19
C THR A 194 18.62 8.27 2.13
N GLY A 195 17.70 7.45 2.63
CA GLY A 195 17.91 6.02 2.79
C GLY A 195 18.87 5.66 3.93
N THR A 196 19.13 6.58 4.89
CA THR A 196 19.95 6.31 6.06
C THR A 196 19.07 6.17 7.29
N PHE A 197 19.17 5.03 7.95
CA PHE A 197 18.25 4.62 9.00
C PHE A 197 18.86 4.68 10.38
N THR A 198 18.08 5.15 11.35
CA THR A 198 18.40 5.11 12.78
C THR A 198 17.39 4.26 13.53
N ASP A 199 17.85 3.57 14.57
CA ASP A 199 16.97 2.80 15.44
C ASP A 199 16.07 3.75 16.25
N ALA A 200 14.76 3.55 16.21
CA ALA A 200 13.79 4.45 16.81
C ALA A 200 14.05 4.67 18.32
N PRO A 201 13.88 5.89 18.83
CA PRO A 201 14.05 6.19 20.24
C PRO A 201 13.22 5.31 21.16
N ALA A 202 13.70 5.12 22.37
CA ALA A 202 12.97 4.36 23.38
C ALA A 202 11.60 5.01 23.66
N GLY A 203 10.55 4.20 23.60
CA GLY A 203 9.17 4.64 23.81
C GLY A 203 8.34 4.78 22.54
N GLN A 204 8.95 4.82 21.36
CA GLN A 204 8.18 4.80 20.09
C GLN A 204 7.58 3.42 19.81
N VAL A 205 8.23 2.34 20.25
CA VAL A 205 7.65 1.00 20.15
C VAL A 205 7.52 0.37 21.52
N PRO A 206 6.53 -0.51 21.76
CA PRO A 206 6.36 -1.23 23.02
C PRO A 206 7.63 -1.97 23.45
N ALA A 207 8.05 -1.79 24.70
CA ALA A 207 9.34 -2.30 25.20
C ALA A 207 9.35 -3.81 25.48
N ALA A 208 8.18 -4.45 25.57
CA ALA A 208 8.06 -5.87 25.91
C ALA A 208 8.56 -6.77 24.78
N ASN A 209 9.17 -7.89 25.13
CA ASN A 209 9.52 -8.92 24.16
C ASN A 209 8.25 -9.54 23.55
N VAL A 210 8.35 -9.88 22.27
CA VAL A 210 7.32 -10.58 21.50
C VAL A 210 7.93 -11.91 21.02
N PRO A 211 7.45 -13.05 21.52
CA PRO A 211 8.05 -14.35 21.19
C PRO A 211 7.66 -14.81 19.79
N GLU A 212 8.59 -15.48 19.11
CA GLU A 212 8.36 -16.14 17.81
C GLU A 212 7.55 -15.32 16.82
N GLN A 213 8.06 -14.13 16.50
CA GLN A 213 7.46 -13.22 15.54
C GLN A 213 7.61 -13.80 14.14
N MET A 214 6.50 -14.02 13.43
CA MET A 214 6.49 -14.63 12.12
C MET A 214 6.11 -13.65 11.03
N ASP A 215 5.19 -12.73 11.32
CA ASP A 215 4.69 -11.78 10.36
C ASP A 215 4.57 -10.37 10.93
N ALA A 216 4.73 -9.38 10.07
CA ALA A 216 4.51 -7.97 10.33
C ALA A 216 3.71 -7.37 9.17
N VAL A 217 2.59 -6.74 9.48
CA VAL A 217 1.71 -6.16 8.47
C VAL A 217 1.38 -4.73 8.88
N PHE A 218 1.74 -3.78 8.03
CA PHE A 218 1.25 -2.41 8.13
C PHE A 218 -0.09 -2.27 7.43
N PHE A 219 -1.04 -1.58 8.03
CA PHE A 219 -2.32 -1.17 7.44
C PHE A 219 -3.01 -0.14 8.34
N ASP A 220 -3.90 0.63 7.79
CA ASP A 220 -4.74 1.57 8.56
C ASP A 220 -5.95 0.79 9.12
N CYS A 221 -5.93 0.46 10.41
CA CYS A 221 -6.97 -0.37 11.02
C CYS A 221 -8.13 0.43 11.62
N ASP A 222 -8.01 1.75 11.79
CA ASP A 222 -9.03 2.61 12.39
C ASP A 222 -9.44 3.82 11.53
N ASN A 223 -9.02 3.81 10.26
CA ASN A 223 -9.39 4.78 9.23
C ASN A 223 -8.92 6.21 9.52
N ASP A 224 -7.76 6.37 10.17
CA ASP A 224 -7.14 7.66 10.46
C ASP A 224 -6.01 8.05 9.50
N LEU A 225 -5.73 7.18 8.50
CA LEU A 225 -4.68 7.30 7.50
C LEU A 225 -3.25 7.22 8.06
N ASP A 226 -3.08 6.66 9.25
CA ASP A 226 -1.80 6.31 9.82
C ASP A 226 -1.56 4.79 9.72
N LEU A 227 -0.34 4.38 9.45
CA LEU A 227 -0.01 2.96 9.39
C LEU A 227 0.08 2.36 10.79
N ASP A 228 -0.85 1.49 11.13
CA ASP A 228 -0.78 0.62 12.30
C ASP A 228 0.04 -0.63 12.01
N LEU A 229 0.49 -1.32 13.05
CA LEU A 229 1.32 -2.51 12.92
C LEU A 229 0.68 -3.73 13.58
N PHE A 230 0.35 -4.73 12.77
CA PHE A 230 0.02 -6.05 13.27
C PHE A 230 1.25 -6.95 13.28
N ILE A 231 1.43 -7.69 14.39
CA ILE A 231 2.54 -8.62 14.58
C ILE A 231 1.98 -10.00 14.82
N GLY A 232 2.14 -10.86 13.81
CA GLY A 232 1.81 -12.28 13.88
C GLY A 232 2.84 -13.06 14.71
N THR A 233 2.38 -13.92 15.62
CA THR A 233 3.26 -14.74 16.46
C THR A 233 2.84 -16.20 16.44
N ARG A 234 3.83 -17.11 16.56
CA ARG A 234 3.60 -18.54 16.61
C ARG A 234 3.42 -19.07 18.03
N ALA A 235 4.13 -18.52 19.02
CA ALA A 235 4.16 -19.04 20.39
C ALA A 235 3.33 -18.24 21.41
N ALA A 236 2.73 -17.13 21.00
CA ALA A 236 1.96 -16.25 21.87
C ALA A 236 0.77 -15.66 21.10
N ALA A 237 -0.09 -14.89 21.79
CA ALA A 237 -1.11 -14.12 21.11
C ALA A 237 -0.47 -13.04 20.24
N SER A 238 -0.90 -12.94 18.99
CA SER A 238 -0.51 -11.89 18.04
C SER A 238 -0.91 -10.51 18.59
N GLN A 239 -0.30 -9.46 18.11
CA GLN A 239 -0.44 -8.12 18.67
C GLN A 239 -0.79 -7.11 17.59
N LEU A 240 -1.72 -6.22 17.89
CA LEU A 240 -1.95 -5.01 17.12
C LEU A 240 -1.39 -3.81 17.90
N TRP A 241 -0.62 -3.00 17.22
CA TRP A 241 -0.02 -1.78 17.75
C TRP A 241 -0.57 -0.59 16.96
N ILE A 242 -1.31 0.27 17.64
CA ILE A 242 -1.91 1.47 17.06
C ILE A 242 -0.87 2.58 17.03
N ASN A 243 -0.70 3.19 15.89
CA ASN A 243 0.13 4.37 15.65
C ASN A 243 -0.65 5.64 16.06
N ASN A 244 0.04 6.71 16.29
CA ASN A 244 -0.54 8.03 16.55
C ASN A 244 -0.16 9.06 15.46
N GLY A 245 0.27 8.59 14.30
CA GLY A 245 0.71 9.42 13.18
C GLY A 245 2.08 10.08 13.34
N THR A 246 2.83 9.74 14.39
CA THR A 246 4.20 10.25 14.63
C THR A 246 5.22 9.11 14.87
N GLY A 247 4.95 7.92 14.35
CA GLY A 247 5.79 6.74 14.55
C GLY A 247 5.80 6.22 15.99
N THR A 248 4.80 6.62 16.80
CA THR A 248 4.70 6.14 18.19
C THR A 248 3.57 5.15 18.33
N PHE A 249 3.93 3.90 18.58
CA PHE A 249 3.01 2.78 18.64
C PHE A 249 2.57 2.43 20.06
N THR A 250 1.28 2.19 20.24
CA THR A 250 0.69 1.70 21.49
C THR A 250 0.04 0.35 21.26
N LYS A 251 0.45 -0.66 22.03
CA LYS A 251 -0.15 -1.98 21.93
C LYS A 251 -1.62 -1.96 22.34
N LEU A 252 -2.49 -2.49 21.50
CA LEU A 252 -3.89 -2.73 21.86
C LEU A 252 -3.98 -3.70 23.04
N ALA A 253 -4.63 -3.27 24.13
CA ALA A 253 -4.65 -4.02 25.38
C ALA A 253 -5.59 -5.22 25.37
N SER A 254 -6.70 -5.15 24.62
CA SER A 254 -7.73 -6.19 24.49
C SER A 254 -8.63 -5.89 23.30
N GLY A 255 -9.48 -6.82 22.95
CA GLY A 255 -10.48 -6.62 21.88
C GLY A 255 -10.23 -7.47 20.65
N MET A 256 -9.04 -8.02 20.50
CA MET A 256 -8.67 -8.86 19.36
C MET A 256 -8.70 -10.34 19.75
N PRO A 257 -9.55 -11.17 19.12
CA PRO A 257 -9.64 -12.60 19.42
C PRO A 257 -8.53 -13.40 18.72
N VAL A 258 -7.27 -13.10 19.03
CA VAL A 258 -6.10 -13.75 18.44
C VAL A 258 -5.63 -14.93 19.27
N GLY A 259 -5.46 -16.09 18.60
CA GLY A 259 -4.72 -17.22 19.14
C GLY A 259 -3.21 -17.09 18.92
N GLY A 260 -2.42 -18.00 19.44
CA GLY A 260 -1.05 -18.25 18.99
C GLY A 260 -1.05 -19.26 17.84
N SER A 261 0.08 -19.41 17.15
CA SER A 261 0.31 -20.34 16.04
C SER A 261 -0.14 -19.85 14.67
N SER A 262 0.09 -18.58 14.34
CA SER A 262 -0.07 -18.11 12.97
C SER A 262 1.26 -17.85 12.30
N TYR A 263 1.34 -18.10 11.00
CA TYR A 263 2.51 -17.79 10.18
C TYR A 263 2.38 -16.45 9.47
N SER A 264 1.24 -16.15 8.88
CA SER A 264 1.02 -14.89 8.19
C SER A 264 -0.37 -14.31 8.46
N TYR A 265 -0.50 -13.02 8.15
CA TYR A 265 -1.75 -12.28 8.19
C TYR A 265 -1.85 -11.39 6.95
N ASP A 266 -3.07 -11.25 6.43
CA ASP A 266 -3.34 -10.40 5.29
C ASP A 266 -4.60 -9.56 5.55
N PRO A 267 -4.55 -8.21 5.42
CA PRO A 267 -5.70 -7.35 5.59
C PRO A 267 -6.48 -7.17 4.29
N GLY A 268 -7.81 -7.01 4.40
CA GLY A 268 -8.70 -6.74 3.27
C GLY A 268 -10.12 -6.47 3.73
N ASP A 269 -10.85 -5.61 3.02
CA ASP A 269 -12.28 -5.37 3.25
C ASP A 269 -13.09 -6.51 2.64
N ILE A 270 -13.51 -7.49 3.46
CA ILE A 270 -14.14 -8.73 2.99
C ILE A 270 -15.67 -8.64 2.90
N ASP A 271 -16.30 -7.62 3.46
CA ASP A 271 -17.76 -7.49 3.42
C ASP A 271 -18.27 -6.16 2.89
N GLY A 272 -17.37 -5.33 2.33
CA GLY A 272 -17.69 -4.09 1.64
C GLY A 272 -18.14 -2.98 2.57
N ASP A 273 -17.81 -3.06 3.88
CA ASP A 273 -18.20 -2.03 4.85
C ASP A 273 -17.18 -0.89 4.95
N GLY A 274 -16.05 -1.02 4.29
CA GLY A 274 -15.00 -0.04 4.22
C GLY A 274 -13.96 -0.16 5.33
N ASP A 275 -14.01 -1.18 6.17
CA ASP A 275 -13.06 -1.43 7.24
C ASP A 275 -12.13 -2.60 6.86
N LEU A 276 -10.83 -2.49 7.13
CA LEU A 276 -9.92 -3.58 6.83
C LEU A 276 -10.04 -4.69 7.88
N ASP A 277 -10.39 -5.88 7.40
CA ASP A 277 -10.46 -7.12 8.13
C ASP A 277 -9.13 -7.89 8.04
N LEU A 278 -8.98 -9.01 8.74
CA LEU A 278 -7.76 -9.82 8.73
C LEU A 278 -8.04 -11.30 8.53
N ILE A 279 -7.30 -11.92 7.61
CA ILE A 279 -7.11 -13.37 7.59
C ILE A 279 -5.80 -13.71 8.31
N GLY A 280 -5.80 -14.73 9.16
CA GLY A 280 -4.60 -15.29 9.78
C GLY A 280 -4.47 -16.75 9.43
N VAL A 281 -3.33 -17.13 8.87
CA VAL A 281 -3.05 -18.50 8.44
C VAL A 281 -2.32 -19.24 9.54
N ASN A 282 -2.85 -20.39 9.94
CA ASN A 282 -2.37 -21.12 11.10
C ASN A 282 -1.28 -22.14 10.78
N SER A 283 -0.31 -22.22 11.69
CA SER A 283 0.71 -23.24 11.64
C SER A 283 0.23 -24.55 12.24
N GLY A 284 0.51 -25.65 11.56
CA GLY A 284 0.28 -27.01 12.03
C GLY A 284 -1.13 -27.53 11.78
N THR A 285 -1.26 -28.85 11.88
CA THR A 285 -2.48 -29.61 11.51
C THR A 285 -3.55 -29.66 12.60
N SER A 286 -3.48 -28.79 13.60
CA SER A 286 -4.40 -28.77 14.75
C SER A 286 -5.30 -27.55 14.80
N ASN A 287 -5.06 -26.58 13.93
CA ASN A 287 -5.73 -25.29 13.92
C ASN A 287 -6.43 -25.08 12.55
N THR A 288 -7.34 -24.14 12.51
CA THR A 288 -8.02 -23.66 11.32
C THR A 288 -7.64 -22.21 11.10
N GLU A 289 -7.84 -21.67 9.91
CA GLU A 289 -7.58 -20.27 9.59
C GLU A 289 -8.47 -19.35 10.41
N LEU A 290 -7.95 -18.20 10.76
CA LEU A 290 -8.58 -17.20 11.60
C LEU A 290 -9.05 -16.03 10.73
N LEU A 291 -10.35 -15.84 10.59
CA LEU A 291 -10.93 -14.68 9.93
C LEU A 291 -11.47 -13.72 10.97
N LEU A 292 -10.98 -12.49 10.98
CA LEU A 292 -11.33 -11.46 11.94
C LEU A 292 -11.95 -10.27 11.23
N LYS A 293 -13.18 -9.90 11.60
CA LYS A 293 -13.83 -8.68 11.14
C LYS A 293 -13.58 -7.54 12.09
N ASN A 294 -13.15 -6.43 11.53
CA ASN A 294 -13.00 -5.13 12.19
C ASN A 294 -14.35 -4.41 12.26
N ASN A 295 -14.45 -3.36 13.02
CA ASN A 295 -15.60 -2.44 13.06
C ASN A 295 -15.20 -0.99 12.75
N GLY A 296 -14.07 -0.80 12.06
CA GLY A 296 -13.54 0.51 11.68
C GLY A 296 -12.93 1.35 12.78
N THR A 297 -12.79 0.80 13.98
CA THR A 297 -12.14 1.51 15.10
C THR A 297 -10.81 0.92 15.51
N GLY A 298 -10.34 -0.12 14.82
CA GLY A 298 -9.14 -0.88 15.19
C GLY A 298 -9.20 -1.56 16.57
N THR A 299 -10.21 -1.27 17.38
CA THR A 299 -10.27 -1.72 18.78
C THR A 299 -11.24 -2.86 19.06
N VAL A 300 -12.18 -3.13 18.16
CA VAL A 300 -13.19 -4.19 18.29
C VAL A 300 -13.12 -5.11 17.07
N TRP A 301 -12.76 -6.36 17.32
CA TRP A 301 -12.62 -7.39 16.31
C TRP A 301 -13.51 -8.60 16.61
N THR A 302 -14.15 -9.15 15.60
CA THR A 302 -15.06 -10.28 15.72
C THR A 302 -14.49 -11.49 14.98
N ASN A 303 -14.41 -12.65 15.64
CA ASN A 303 -14.01 -13.88 15.00
C ASN A 303 -15.13 -14.39 14.07
N SER A 304 -14.86 -14.40 12.79
CA SER A 304 -15.75 -14.83 11.71
C SER A 304 -15.23 -16.07 10.98
N SER A 305 -14.31 -16.84 11.57
CA SER A 305 -13.68 -18.02 10.94
C SER A 305 -14.66 -19.09 10.47
N SER A 306 -15.86 -19.13 11.05
CA SER A 306 -16.93 -20.05 10.60
C SER A 306 -17.50 -19.70 9.22
N SER A 307 -17.17 -18.54 8.68
CA SER A 307 -17.55 -18.12 7.32
C SER A 307 -16.64 -18.71 6.24
N LEU A 308 -15.50 -19.30 6.59
CA LEU A 308 -14.66 -20.08 5.68
C LEU A 308 -15.19 -21.50 5.59
N VAL A 309 -15.70 -21.94 4.43
CA VAL A 309 -16.35 -23.25 4.27
C VAL A 309 -15.81 -24.02 3.06
N PRO A 310 -15.11 -25.16 3.28
CA PRO A 310 -14.63 -25.69 4.58
C PRO A 310 -13.44 -24.88 5.12
N ASN A 311 -13.20 -24.96 6.42
CA ASN A 311 -11.98 -24.45 7.06
C ASN A 311 -11.20 -25.64 7.63
N PRO A 312 -10.34 -26.32 6.83
CA PRO A 312 -9.64 -27.52 7.24
C PRO A 312 -8.49 -27.22 8.18
N THR A 313 -8.12 -28.22 9.00
CA THR A 313 -6.94 -28.18 9.85
C THR A 313 -5.70 -28.63 9.08
N THR A 314 -5.32 -27.91 8.05
CA THR A 314 -4.07 -28.11 7.29
C THR A 314 -2.96 -27.23 7.84
N ASP A 315 -1.72 -27.59 7.56
CA ASP A 315 -0.57 -26.73 7.86
C ASP A 315 -0.41 -25.76 6.69
N ASP A 316 -0.65 -24.49 6.93
CA ASP A 316 -0.72 -23.45 5.94
C ASP A 316 0.26 -22.32 6.30
N ASN A 317 0.79 -21.60 5.32
CA ASN A 317 1.90 -20.71 5.60
C ASN A 317 1.66 -19.26 5.22
N ASP A 318 0.92 -19.01 4.14
CA ASP A 318 0.64 -17.65 3.67
C ASP A 318 -0.72 -17.55 3.00
N SER A 319 -1.21 -16.34 2.85
CA SER A 319 -2.49 -16.06 2.20
C SER A 319 -2.51 -14.68 1.58
N ARG A 320 -3.35 -14.49 0.55
CA ARG A 320 -3.61 -13.18 -0.06
C ARG A 320 -5.07 -13.03 -0.40
N PHE A 321 -5.60 -11.84 -0.12
CA PHE A 321 -6.87 -11.41 -0.68
C PHE A 321 -6.69 -10.90 -2.12
N PHE A 322 -7.64 -11.19 -2.98
CA PHE A 322 -7.70 -10.72 -4.37
C PHE A 322 -9.08 -10.97 -4.95
N ASP A 323 -9.49 -10.21 -5.94
CA ASP A 323 -10.76 -10.45 -6.65
C ASP A 323 -10.55 -11.57 -7.69
N PHE A 324 -10.90 -12.80 -7.30
CA PHE A 324 -10.66 -14.00 -8.11
C PHE A 324 -11.54 -14.06 -9.35
N ASP A 325 -12.79 -13.64 -9.26
CA ASP A 325 -13.78 -13.79 -10.34
C ASP A 325 -14.24 -12.45 -10.93
N MET A 326 -13.56 -11.35 -10.54
CA MET A 326 -13.79 -9.98 -11.01
C MET A 326 -15.21 -9.49 -10.75
N ASP A 327 -15.80 -9.88 -9.61
CA ASP A 327 -17.13 -9.43 -9.20
C ASP A 327 -17.09 -8.22 -8.25
N GLY A 328 -15.91 -7.87 -7.72
CA GLY A 328 -15.63 -6.73 -6.87
C GLY A 328 -15.58 -7.02 -5.39
N ASP A 329 -15.66 -8.28 -5.05
CA ASP A 329 -15.53 -8.75 -3.67
C ASP A 329 -14.17 -9.44 -3.51
N LEU A 330 -13.46 -9.19 -2.40
CA LEU A 330 -12.18 -9.83 -2.15
C LEU A 330 -12.37 -11.31 -1.84
N ASP A 331 -11.77 -12.15 -2.66
CA ASP A 331 -11.58 -13.57 -2.47
C ASP A 331 -10.27 -13.86 -1.75
N LEU A 332 -9.95 -15.14 -1.53
CA LEU A 332 -8.79 -15.52 -0.75
C LEU A 332 -8.07 -16.71 -1.37
N ILE A 333 -6.73 -16.59 -1.54
CA ILE A 333 -5.86 -17.74 -1.76
C ILE A 333 -5.11 -18.08 -0.47
N VAL A 334 -4.97 -19.37 -0.18
CA VAL A 334 -4.16 -19.89 0.93
C VAL A 334 -3.08 -20.83 0.38
N ALA A 335 -1.83 -20.50 0.67
CA ALA A 335 -0.64 -21.30 0.36
C ALA A 335 -0.43 -22.37 1.43
N THR A 336 -0.36 -23.63 1.02
CA THR A 336 -0.37 -24.78 1.91
C THR A 336 0.99 -25.45 2.01
N LEU A 337 1.25 -26.08 3.14
CA LEU A 337 2.45 -26.88 3.35
C LEU A 337 2.19 -28.39 3.13
N GLY A 338 3.19 -29.10 2.65
CA GLY A 338 3.25 -30.55 2.66
C GLY A 338 2.39 -31.25 1.62
N SER A 339 1.34 -31.96 2.03
CA SER A 339 0.56 -32.85 1.18
C SER A 339 -0.76 -32.29 0.66
N SER A 340 -1.03 -31.03 0.92
CA SER A 340 -2.22 -30.32 0.45
C SER A 340 -1.86 -29.40 -0.74
N SER A 341 -2.83 -29.05 -1.55
CA SER A 341 -2.68 -28.06 -2.61
C SER A 341 -3.24 -26.71 -2.16
N GLU A 342 -2.80 -25.65 -2.79
CA GLU A 342 -3.32 -24.31 -2.58
C GLU A 342 -4.85 -24.29 -2.67
N ARG A 343 -5.48 -23.46 -1.87
CA ARG A 343 -6.93 -23.29 -1.83
C ARG A 343 -7.32 -21.88 -2.22
N ILE A 344 -8.29 -21.79 -3.10
CA ILE A 344 -8.94 -20.51 -3.42
C ILE A 344 -10.33 -20.56 -2.84
N TYR A 345 -10.67 -19.57 -2.04
CA TYR A 345 -11.99 -19.35 -1.47
C TYR A 345 -12.65 -18.19 -2.20
N VAL A 346 -13.85 -18.38 -2.68
CA VAL A 346 -14.66 -17.34 -3.31
C VAL A 346 -15.62 -16.77 -2.29
N ASN A 347 -15.59 -15.46 -2.15
CA ASN A 347 -16.46 -14.65 -1.32
C ASN A 347 -17.84 -14.49 -1.99
N ASN A 348 -18.81 -14.07 -1.28
CA ASN A 348 -20.15 -13.72 -1.77
C ASN A 348 -20.49 -12.23 -1.51
N GLY A 349 -19.49 -11.39 -1.26
CA GLY A 349 -19.64 -9.98 -0.95
C GLY A 349 -20.14 -9.66 0.46
N THR A 350 -20.19 -10.65 1.34
CA THR A 350 -20.61 -10.46 2.74
C THR A 350 -19.64 -11.13 3.73
N GLY A 351 -18.43 -11.47 3.28
CA GLY A 351 -17.44 -12.18 4.07
C GLY A 351 -17.78 -13.66 4.30
N SER A 352 -18.52 -14.31 3.40
CA SER A 352 -18.80 -15.73 3.44
C SER A 352 -18.15 -16.44 2.26
N PHE A 353 -17.25 -17.36 2.55
CA PHE A 353 -16.33 -17.96 1.61
C PHE A 353 -16.63 -19.45 1.33
N THR A 354 -16.48 -19.85 0.08
CA THR A 354 -16.59 -21.25 -0.35
C THR A 354 -15.47 -21.63 -1.31
N ILE A 355 -15.06 -22.90 -1.34
CA ILE A 355 -14.03 -23.39 -2.25
C ILE A 355 -14.67 -23.94 -3.52
N PRO A 356 -14.52 -23.31 -4.69
CA PRO A 356 -14.95 -23.86 -5.96
C PRO A 356 -14.04 -25.02 -6.40
N ALA A 357 -14.59 -25.97 -7.14
CA ALA A 357 -13.82 -27.13 -7.60
C ALA A 357 -12.99 -26.79 -8.85
N ASN A 358 -11.76 -27.32 -8.92
CA ASN A 358 -10.90 -27.32 -10.11
C ASN A 358 -10.47 -25.92 -10.61
N VAL A 359 -10.31 -24.94 -9.72
CA VAL A 359 -9.86 -23.59 -10.11
C VAL A 359 -8.34 -23.46 -10.18
N ILE A 360 -7.60 -24.23 -9.39
CA ILE A 360 -6.14 -24.29 -9.42
C ILE A 360 -5.69 -25.76 -9.52
N SER A 361 -4.60 -26.02 -10.26
CA SER A 361 -4.09 -27.38 -10.40
C SER A 361 -3.48 -27.85 -9.07
N GLY A 362 -3.91 -29.02 -8.61
CA GLY A 362 -3.42 -29.60 -7.36
C GLY A 362 -1.94 -29.99 -7.43
N GLN A 363 -1.07 -29.14 -6.94
CA GLN A 363 0.33 -29.47 -6.63
C GLN A 363 0.43 -29.62 -5.11
N THR A 364 1.17 -30.61 -4.66
CA THR A 364 1.36 -30.93 -3.24
C THR A 364 2.82 -30.72 -2.87
N ASP A 365 3.28 -29.49 -2.88
CA ASP A 365 4.61 -29.10 -2.42
C ASP A 365 4.50 -28.01 -1.33
N SER A 366 5.63 -27.66 -0.69
CA SER A 366 5.63 -26.77 0.47
C SER A 366 5.68 -25.32 0.03
N SER A 367 4.53 -24.67 -0.08
CA SER A 367 4.43 -23.24 -0.37
C SER A 367 4.58 -22.42 0.91
N LEU A 368 5.59 -21.54 0.96
CA LEU A 368 5.91 -20.69 2.10
C LEU A 368 5.38 -19.27 1.97
N ASP A 369 5.15 -18.83 0.74
CA ASP A 369 4.65 -17.49 0.43
C ASP A 369 3.86 -17.55 -0.87
N VAL A 370 2.89 -16.67 -1.03
CA VAL A 370 2.08 -16.53 -2.25
C VAL A 370 1.87 -15.06 -2.59
N LYS A 371 1.99 -14.73 -3.87
CA LYS A 371 1.71 -13.40 -4.41
C LYS A 371 0.88 -13.51 -5.67
N VAL A 372 0.09 -12.48 -5.93
CA VAL A 372 -0.83 -12.38 -7.07
C VAL A 372 -0.63 -11.07 -7.80
N ALA A 373 -0.57 -11.12 -9.13
CA ALA A 373 -0.52 -9.97 -10.02
C ALA A 373 -0.74 -10.39 -11.48
N ASP A 374 -1.02 -9.46 -12.38
CA ASP A 374 -0.94 -9.70 -13.83
C ASP A 374 0.54 -9.65 -14.28
N LEU A 375 1.18 -10.80 -14.30
CA LEU A 375 2.59 -10.95 -14.71
C LEU A 375 2.73 -11.15 -16.22
N THR A 376 1.66 -11.56 -16.88
CA THR A 376 1.66 -11.85 -18.32
C THR A 376 1.25 -10.67 -19.19
N GLY A 377 0.81 -9.58 -18.59
CA GLY A 377 0.32 -8.39 -19.29
C GLY A 377 -1.01 -8.63 -20.04
N ASP A 378 -1.76 -9.70 -19.71
CA ASP A 378 -3.01 -10.05 -20.41
C ASP A 378 -4.29 -9.57 -19.69
N GLY A 379 -4.14 -8.91 -18.53
CA GLY A 379 -5.22 -8.37 -17.72
C GLY A 379 -5.86 -9.37 -16.79
N LYS A 380 -5.23 -10.51 -16.61
CA LYS A 380 -5.71 -11.54 -15.69
C LYS A 380 -4.70 -11.78 -14.59
N ILE A 381 -5.22 -12.08 -13.42
CA ILE A 381 -4.36 -12.38 -12.28
C ILE A 381 -3.60 -13.68 -12.53
N ASP A 382 -2.31 -13.67 -12.22
CA ASP A 382 -1.42 -14.81 -12.12
C ASP A 382 -1.02 -15.02 -10.65
N ILE A 383 -0.59 -16.23 -10.31
CA ILE A 383 -0.17 -16.59 -8.96
C ILE A 383 1.26 -17.11 -8.99
N VAL A 384 2.10 -16.63 -8.06
CA VAL A 384 3.42 -17.21 -7.81
C VAL A 384 3.49 -17.70 -6.37
N THR A 385 4.03 -18.92 -6.19
CA THR A 385 4.29 -19.47 -4.87
C THR A 385 5.79 -19.72 -4.65
N ALA A 386 6.28 -19.33 -3.48
CA ALA A 386 7.63 -19.60 -3.02
C ALA A 386 7.69 -20.98 -2.36
N GLN A 387 8.65 -21.80 -2.77
CA GLN A 387 8.76 -23.19 -2.35
C GLN A 387 10.04 -23.45 -1.56
N GLY A 388 9.97 -24.06 -0.38
CA GLY A 388 11.26 -24.33 0.21
C GLY A 388 11.45 -24.85 1.61
N GLU A 389 10.49 -24.96 2.45
CA GLU A 389 10.69 -25.21 3.90
C GLU A 389 11.57 -26.44 4.22
N SER A 390 11.20 -27.61 3.76
CA SER A 390 11.85 -28.89 4.10
C SER A 390 12.88 -29.36 3.07
N GLY A 391 12.98 -28.68 1.92
CA GLY A 391 13.83 -29.05 0.81
C GLY A 391 14.06 -27.90 -0.17
N ALA A 392 14.92 -28.14 -1.13
CA ALA A 392 15.04 -27.24 -2.26
C ALA A 392 14.01 -27.62 -3.31
N PHE A 393 13.07 -26.74 -3.59
CA PHE A 393 12.02 -26.94 -4.58
C PHE A 393 12.03 -25.83 -5.63
N GLN A 394 11.39 -26.08 -6.76
CA GLN A 394 11.20 -25.06 -7.79
C GLN A 394 9.99 -24.20 -7.43
N ASN A 395 10.16 -22.89 -7.37
CA ASN A 395 9.06 -21.94 -7.23
C ASN A 395 8.06 -22.11 -8.37
N ARG A 396 6.79 -21.82 -8.14
CA ARG A 396 5.72 -22.07 -9.11
C ARG A 396 5.13 -20.78 -9.64
N ILE A 397 4.70 -20.81 -10.90
CA ILE A 397 3.83 -19.81 -11.50
C ILE A 397 2.60 -20.51 -12.07
N TYR A 398 1.43 -19.98 -11.74
CA TYR A 398 0.14 -20.40 -12.25
C TYR A 398 -0.47 -19.21 -12.98
N VAL A 399 -0.70 -19.39 -14.27
CA VAL A 399 -1.23 -18.33 -15.14
C VAL A 399 -2.75 -18.42 -15.17
N GLY A 400 -3.40 -17.27 -15.02
CA GLY A 400 -4.84 -17.12 -15.13
C GLY A 400 -5.33 -17.36 -16.56
N VAL A 401 -6.27 -18.31 -16.71
CA VAL A 401 -6.86 -18.63 -18.01
C VAL A 401 -8.38 -18.57 -17.90
N ASN A 402 -9.04 -18.26 -19.04
CA ASN A 402 -10.52 -18.15 -19.11
C ASN A 402 -11.15 -17.17 -18.11
N ALA A 403 -10.36 -16.26 -17.54
CA ALA A 403 -10.86 -15.20 -16.67
C ALA A 403 -11.38 -14.01 -17.49
N ALA A 404 -12.21 -13.21 -16.88
CA ALA A 404 -12.47 -11.86 -17.35
C ALA A 404 -11.17 -11.04 -17.27
N VAL A 405 -10.98 -10.18 -18.25
CA VAL A 405 -9.92 -9.18 -18.20
C VAL A 405 -10.38 -8.11 -17.21
N ASP A 406 -9.46 -7.63 -16.39
CA ASP A 406 -9.73 -6.54 -15.49
C ASP A 406 -10.26 -5.31 -16.25
N ASN A 407 -11.39 -4.81 -15.82
CA ASN A 407 -12.07 -3.61 -16.33
C ASN A 407 -12.64 -2.74 -15.20
N ARG A 408 -12.18 -2.97 -13.99
CA ARG A 408 -12.60 -2.26 -12.79
C ARG A 408 -11.60 -1.16 -12.47
N PRO A 409 -12.04 0.04 -12.15
CA PRO A 409 -11.14 1.09 -11.75
C PRO A 409 -10.69 0.90 -10.29
N PRO A 410 -9.48 1.35 -9.94
CA PRO A 410 -9.05 1.42 -8.55
C PRO A 410 -10.03 2.20 -7.68
N THR A 411 -10.18 1.78 -6.44
CA THR A 411 -11.03 2.44 -5.44
C THR A 411 -10.21 3.38 -4.58
N VAL A 412 -10.53 4.68 -4.60
CA VAL A 412 -10.02 5.64 -3.61
C VAL A 412 -10.97 5.63 -2.42
N LYS A 413 -10.65 4.85 -1.39
CA LYS A 413 -11.49 4.62 -0.21
C LYS A 413 -11.52 5.84 0.69
N LEU A 414 -10.35 6.33 1.07
CA LEU A 414 -10.20 7.49 1.94
C LEU A 414 -9.35 8.56 1.26
N THR A 415 -9.66 9.81 1.54
CA THR A 415 -8.86 10.97 1.17
C THR A 415 -8.83 11.93 2.35
N GLU A 416 -7.65 12.31 2.79
CA GLU A 416 -7.46 13.21 3.91
C GLU A 416 -8.19 14.54 3.70
N GLN A 417 -8.85 15.04 4.74
CA GLN A 417 -9.44 16.37 4.74
C GLN A 417 -8.45 17.37 5.30
N VAL A 418 -7.83 18.15 4.42
CA VAL A 418 -7.00 19.28 4.85
C VAL A 418 -7.90 20.29 5.58
N PRO A 419 -7.60 20.67 6.83
CA PRO A 419 -8.41 21.63 7.56
C PRO A 419 -8.18 23.06 7.04
N ASN A 420 -9.21 23.90 7.14
CA ASN A 420 -9.03 25.35 7.00
C ASN A 420 -8.06 25.85 8.08
N GLY A 421 -7.20 26.79 7.74
CA GLY A 421 -6.27 27.33 8.72
C GLY A 421 -5.27 28.34 8.16
N PRO A 422 -4.51 28.98 9.04
CA PRO A 422 -3.54 30.02 8.66
C PRO A 422 -2.21 29.45 8.09
N SER A 423 -2.09 28.12 7.97
CA SER A 423 -0.89 27.51 7.37
C SER A 423 -0.81 27.86 5.90
N THR A 424 0.36 28.31 5.47
CA THR A 424 0.64 28.56 4.05
C THR A 424 1.14 27.33 3.31
N GLY A 425 1.26 26.17 3.98
CA GLY A 425 1.69 24.89 3.40
C GLY A 425 3.20 24.64 3.49
N PRO A 426 3.73 23.62 2.82
CA PRO A 426 2.99 22.71 1.94
C PRO A 426 1.91 21.94 2.70
N PHE A 427 0.84 21.56 1.98
CA PHE A 427 -0.26 20.78 2.56
C PHE A 427 -0.12 19.32 2.15
N VAL A 428 -0.08 18.44 3.12
CA VAL A 428 -0.08 16.99 2.91
C VAL A 428 -1.50 16.53 2.61
N VAL A 429 -1.64 15.64 1.64
CA VAL A 429 -2.88 14.90 1.38
C VAL A 429 -2.52 13.43 1.31
N ARG A 430 -3.04 12.65 2.25
CA ARG A 430 -2.93 11.20 2.26
C ARG A 430 -4.20 10.58 1.69
N ALA A 431 -4.07 9.41 1.11
CA ALA A 431 -5.20 8.66 0.59
C ALA A 431 -4.97 7.16 0.71
N GLU A 432 -6.03 6.43 0.96
CA GLU A 432 -6.06 4.98 0.88
C GLU A 432 -6.66 4.56 -0.45
N VAL A 433 -5.90 3.74 -1.21
CA VAL A 433 -6.26 3.35 -2.57
C VAL A 433 -6.04 1.85 -2.74
N PHE A 434 -7.05 1.17 -3.27
CA PHE A 434 -7.04 -0.26 -3.55
C PHE A 434 -7.34 -0.53 -5.01
N ASP A 435 -6.87 -1.66 -5.49
CA ASP A 435 -7.27 -2.23 -6.77
C ASP A 435 -7.78 -3.67 -6.54
N ASP A 436 -8.22 -4.36 -7.59
CA ASP A 436 -8.70 -5.74 -7.56
C ASP A 436 -7.65 -6.74 -7.05
N TYR A 437 -6.39 -6.34 -7.05
CA TYR A 437 -5.31 -7.08 -6.40
C TYR A 437 -5.12 -6.51 -4.99
N ALA A 438 -5.68 -7.19 -4.03
CA ALA A 438 -5.51 -6.76 -2.67
C ALA A 438 -4.03 -6.62 -2.30
N ASN A 439 -3.67 -5.48 -1.76
CA ASN A 439 -2.64 -5.31 -0.75
C ASN A 439 -1.16 -5.35 -1.13
N ASP A 440 -0.78 -5.79 -2.33
CA ASP A 440 0.61 -5.78 -2.74
C ASP A 440 0.79 -4.89 -3.97
N ARG A 441 0.83 -3.55 -3.80
CA ARG A 441 1.23 -2.64 -4.88
C ARG A 441 0.76 -3.11 -6.27
N GLY A 442 -0.49 -3.59 -6.37
CA GLY A 442 -1.04 -4.18 -7.59
C GLY A 442 -1.11 -3.20 -8.74
N PHE A 443 -1.11 -1.90 -8.44
CA PHE A 443 -0.95 -0.86 -9.42
C PHE A 443 0.30 -0.05 -9.13
N GLU A 444 0.86 0.50 -10.16
CA GLU A 444 2.10 1.24 -10.09
C GLU A 444 1.93 2.58 -9.37
N GLU A 445 2.88 2.93 -8.54
CA GLU A 445 2.90 4.18 -7.77
C GLU A 445 2.69 5.41 -8.63
N LYS A 446 3.23 5.45 -9.85
CA LYS A 446 3.05 6.54 -10.81
C LYS A 446 1.61 6.72 -11.28
N SER A 447 0.74 5.77 -10.98
CA SER A 447 -0.67 5.79 -11.37
C SER A 447 -1.56 6.47 -10.34
N VAL A 448 -1.06 6.84 -9.17
CA VAL A 448 -1.81 7.58 -8.16
C VAL A 448 -1.40 9.05 -8.17
N ALA A 449 -2.38 9.93 -8.33
CA ALA A 449 -2.14 11.36 -8.48
C ALA A 449 -3.12 12.21 -7.65
N LEU A 450 -2.59 13.23 -7.00
CA LEU A 450 -3.36 14.31 -6.38
C LEU A 450 -3.65 15.37 -7.44
N VAL A 451 -4.92 15.65 -7.68
CA VAL A 451 -5.38 16.67 -8.60
C VAL A 451 -5.98 17.81 -7.81
N TYR A 452 -5.46 19.03 -7.96
CA TYR A 452 -5.95 20.19 -7.23
C TYR A 452 -6.09 21.42 -8.13
N ALA A 453 -6.98 22.35 -7.75
CA ALA A 453 -7.15 23.64 -8.38
C ALA A 453 -7.22 24.72 -7.28
N VAL A 454 -6.62 25.88 -7.56
CA VAL A 454 -6.59 27.04 -6.66
C VAL A 454 -7.45 28.15 -7.25
N ASP A 455 -8.34 28.74 -6.46
CA ASP A 455 -9.23 29.86 -6.81
C ASP A 455 -10.05 29.61 -8.09
N GLY A 456 -10.52 28.36 -8.27
CA GLY A 456 -11.25 27.95 -9.47
C GLY A 456 -10.41 27.94 -10.76
N GLY A 457 -9.09 28.00 -10.63
CA GLY A 457 -8.14 27.97 -11.72
C GLY A 457 -8.04 26.62 -12.42
N LYS A 458 -7.05 26.49 -13.29
CA LYS A 458 -6.83 25.24 -14.05
C LYS A 458 -6.29 24.15 -13.11
N PRO A 459 -6.85 22.93 -13.14
CA PRO A 459 -6.36 21.82 -12.33
C PRO A 459 -4.89 21.47 -12.63
N VAL A 460 -4.15 21.18 -11.59
CA VAL A 460 -2.78 20.67 -11.59
C VAL A 460 -2.81 19.25 -11.06
N SER A 461 -2.07 18.33 -11.69
CA SER A 461 -1.92 16.95 -11.26
C SER A 461 -0.46 16.72 -10.81
N VAL A 462 -0.28 16.17 -9.61
CA VAL A 462 1.02 15.80 -9.07
C VAL A 462 1.00 14.32 -8.66
N PRO A 463 2.08 13.57 -8.87
CA PRO A 463 2.12 12.18 -8.42
C PRO A 463 2.04 12.12 -6.90
N MET A 464 1.47 11.04 -6.38
CA MET A 464 1.50 10.67 -4.96
C MET A 464 2.51 9.56 -4.77
N ALA A 465 3.37 9.69 -3.75
CA ALA A 465 4.30 8.66 -3.35
C ALA A 465 3.58 7.58 -2.51
N TRP A 466 3.98 6.35 -2.70
CA TRP A 466 3.54 5.25 -1.85
C TRP A 466 4.13 5.39 -0.43
N SER A 467 3.31 5.23 0.59
CA SER A 467 3.66 5.41 2.00
C SER A 467 3.62 4.11 2.81
N GLY A 468 3.28 2.99 2.18
CA GLY A 468 3.15 1.68 2.82
C GLY A 468 1.74 1.12 2.66
N PHE A 469 1.65 -0.21 2.48
CA PHE A 469 0.40 -0.93 2.24
C PHE A 469 -0.43 -0.27 1.11
N SER A 470 -1.59 0.26 1.39
CA SER A 470 -2.50 0.95 0.45
C SER A 470 -2.48 2.47 0.58
N LEU A 471 -1.57 3.03 1.38
CA LEU A 471 -1.50 4.47 1.62
C LEU A 471 -0.58 5.18 0.63
N TYR A 472 -1.03 6.35 0.19
CA TYR A 472 -0.32 7.25 -0.70
C TYR A 472 -0.31 8.66 -0.14
N ARG A 473 0.76 9.42 -0.40
CA ARG A 473 0.99 10.77 0.08
C ARG A 473 1.31 11.72 -1.06
N GLY A 474 0.57 12.82 -1.16
CA GLY A 474 0.80 13.90 -2.11
C GLY A 474 0.96 15.24 -1.41
N LEU A 475 1.51 16.22 -2.12
CA LEU A 475 1.74 17.56 -1.62
C LEU A 475 1.09 18.63 -2.50
N ILE A 476 0.30 19.50 -1.88
CA ILE A 476 -0.07 20.78 -2.47
C ILE A 476 0.96 21.80 -1.98
N PRO A 477 1.64 22.53 -2.88
CA PRO A 477 2.67 23.48 -2.48
C PRO A 477 2.10 24.61 -1.62
N ALA A 478 3.00 25.36 -1.01
CA ALA A 478 2.63 26.55 -0.23
C ALA A 478 1.82 27.54 -1.07
N LEU A 479 0.73 28.04 -0.51
CA LEU A 479 -0.22 28.93 -1.16
C LEU A 479 -0.39 30.23 -0.36
N PRO A 480 -0.74 31.35 -1.03
CA PRO A 480 -1.07 32.59 -0.35
C PRO A 480 -2.27 32.43 0.60
N ALA A 481 -2.36 33.33 1.60
CA ALA A 481 -3.56 33.47 2.40
C ALA A 481 -4.77 33.76 1.49
N CYS A 482 -5.94 33.27 1.91
CA CYS A 482 -7.21 33.36 1.19
C CYS A 482 -7.32 32.54 -0.11
N SER A 483 -6.37 31.70 -0.40
CA SER A 483 -6.53 30.74 -1.51
C SER A 483 -7.64 29.75 -1.16
N GLU A 484 -8.58 29.55 -2.09
CA GLU A 484 -9.57 28.48 -2.05
C GLU A 484 -9.08 27.31 -2.89
N VAL A 485 -8.98 26.13 -2.27
CA VAL A 485 -8.41 24.95 -2.91
C VAL A 485 -9.47 23.87 -3.00
N THR A 486 -9.66 23.32 -4.20
CA THR A 486 -10.40 22.07 -4.42
C THR A 486 -9.43 20.98 -4.84
N TYR A 487 -9.59 19.75 -4.36
CA TYR A 487 -8.71 18.66 -4.69
C TYR A 487 -9.42 17.30 -4.63
N PHE A 488 -8.86 16.32 -5.33
CA PHE A 488 -9.26 14.90 -5.25
C PHE A 488 -8.08 14.01 -5.63
N VAL A 489 -8.17 12.75 -5.29
CA VAL A 489 -7.18 11.73 -5.69
C VAL A 489 -7.72 10.96 -6.89
N ARG A 490 -6.84 10.68 -7.85
CA ARG A 490 -7.11 9.86 -9.03
C ARG A 490 -6.09 8.73 -9.09
N ALA A 491 -6.58 7.51 -9.20
CA ALA A 491 -5.76 6.32 -9.44
C ALA A 491 -6.05 5.75 -10.83
N THR A 492 -5.05 5.14 -11.43
CA THR A 492 -5.15 4.48 -12.73
C THR A 492 -4.39 3.16 -12.62
N ASP A 493 -5.04 2.05 -12.93
CA ASP A 493 -4.42 0.73 -12.93
C ASP A 493 -3.60 0.46 -14.20
N ARG A 494 -3.02 -0.73 -14.29
CA ARG A 494 -2.23 -1.18 -15.45
C ARG A 494 -3.07 -1.39 -16.72
N ARG A 495 -4.41 -1.35 -16.63
CA ARG A 495 -5.35 -1.49 -17.74
C ARG A 495 -5.96 -0.16 -18.16
N ASP A 496 -5.45 0.97 -17.64
CA ASP A 496 -5.95 2.31 -17.88
C ASP A 496 -7.38 2.54 -17.36
N ASN A 497 -7.90 1.70 -16.44
CA ASN A 497 -9.12 2.01 -15.72
C ASN A 497 -8.82 3.11 -14.70
N VAL A 498 -9.74 4.08 -14.57
CA VAL A 498 -9.51 5.29 -13.76
C VAL A 498 -10.53 5.41 -12.65
N GLY A 499 -10.07 5.34 -11.42
CA GLY A 499 -10.81 5.65 -10.21
C GLY A 499 -10.55 7.05 -9.69
N THR A 500 -11.56 7.65 -9.04
CA THR A 500 -11.41 8.99 -8.44
C THR A 500 -12.09 9.03 -7.08
N GLY A 501 -11.40 9.59 -6.11
CA GLY A 501 -11.95 9.86 -4.79
C GLY A 501 -12.91 11.05 -4.74
N PRO A 502 -13.48 11.30 -3.57
CA PRO A 502 -14.36 12.46 -3.36
C PRO A 502 -13.60 13.77 -3.55
N VAL A 503 -14.29 14.76 -4.12
CA VAL A 503 -13.76 16.13 -4.15
C VAL A 503 -13.79 16.71 -2.74
N ARG A 504 -12.64 17.23 -2.32
CA ARG A 504 -12.41 17.91 -1.05
C ARG A 504 -12.07 19.38 -1.30
N GLU A 505 -12.26 20.22 -0.31
CA GLU A 505 -11.94 21.62 -0.37
C GLU A 505 -11.42 22.15 0.98
N PHE A 506 -10.56 23.14 0.91
CA PHE A 506 -10.10 23.90 2.08
C PHE A 506 -9.75 25.34 1.69
N THR A 507 -9.66 26.21 2.69
CA THR A 507 -9.27 27.62 2.53
C THR A 507 -8.04 27.91 3.38
N VAL A 508 -7.06 28.61 2.81
CA VAL A 508 -5.91 29.15 3.52
C VAL A 508 -6.33 30.43 4.22
N GLU A 509 -6.51 30.38 5.54
CA GLU A 509 -6.93 31.53 6.31
C GLU A 509 -5.81 32.56 6.48
N GLY A 510 -6.15 33.82 6.58
CA GLY A 510 -5.18 34.89 6.86
C GLY A 510 -5.66 36.24 6.34
N SER A 511 -4.78 37.22 6.43
CA SER A 511 -5.04 38.54 5.85
C SER A 511 -4.91 38.46 4.34
N CYS A 512 -6.01 38.58 3.64
CA CYS A 512 -6.01 38.63 2.18
C CYS A 512 -5.32 39.91 1.72
N SER A 513 -4.32 39.79 0.87
CA SER A 513 -3.84 40.98 0.17
C SER A 513 -4.87 41.33 -0.91
N VAL A 514 -5.78 42.21 -0.59
CA VAL A 514 -6.72 42.76 -1.56
C VAL A 514 -5.89 43.69 -2.48
N VAL A 515 -5.87 43.37 -3.79
CA VAL A 515 -5.16 44.25 -4.74
C VAL A 515 -5.72 45.66 -4.62
N GLY A 516 -4.86 46.60 -4.27
CA GLY A 516 -5.28 47.98 -4.02
C GLY A 516 -5.52 48.35 -2.54
N ASP A 517 -5.50 47.39 -1.62
CA ASP A 517 -5.45 47.65 -0.17
C ASP A 517 -4.04 48.03 0.24
N LEU A 518 -3.76 49.30 0.24
CA LEU A 518 -2.43 49.87 0.47
C LEU A 518 -2.16 50.17 1.95
N ASP A 519 -3.22 50.28 2.77
CA ASP A 519 -3.11 50.49 4.21
C ASP A 519 -3.25 49.19 5.04
N GLY A 520 -3.57 48.07 4.39
CA GLY A 520 -3.62 46.75 5.00
C GLY A 520 -4.85 46.51 5.89
N ASN A 521 -5.94 47.25 5.69
CA ASN A 521 -7.15 47.12 6.50
C ASN A 521 -8.15 46.10 5.97
N GLY A 522 -7.87 45.45 4.82
CA GLY A 522 -8.67 44.39 4.19
C GLY A 522 -9.79 44.88 3.26
N VAL A 523 -9.89 46.19 3.02
CA VAL A 523 -10.89 46.79 2.11
C VAL A 523 -10.26 47.89 1.28
N VAL A 524 -10.59 47.97 -0.01
CA VAL A 524 -10.10 49.06 -0.87
C VAL A 524 -11.05 50.25 -0.78
N ASN A 525 -10.58 51.35 -0.20
CA ASN A 525 -11.41 52.50 0.10
C ASN A 525 -10.64 53.84 -0.07
N ALA A 526 -11.18 54.93 0.49
CA ALA A 526 -10.57 56.24 0.38
C ALA A 526 -9.17 56.35 1.05
N GLY A 527 -8.83 55.49 2.02
CA GLY A 527 -7.50 55.41 2.65
C GLY A 527 -6.44 54.96 1.62
N ASP A 528 -6.77 53.92 0.85
CA ASP A 528 -5.90 53.34 -0.15
C ASP A 528 -5.70 54.28 -1.34
N LEU A 529 -6.78 54.94 -1.75
CA LEU A 529 -6.69 55.98 -2.76
C LEU A 529 -5.77 57.10 -2.31
N ALA A 530 -5.84 57.51 -1.07
CA ALA A 530 -4.93 58.51 -0.53
C ALA A 530 -3.47 58.02 -0.51
N ALA A 531 -3.21 56.77 -0.17
CA ALA A 531 -1.89 56.14 -0.19
C ALA A 531 -1.33 56.05 -1.63
N LEU A 532 -2.14 55.65 -2.61
CA LEU A 532 -1.73 55.63 -4.02
C LEU A 532 -1.42 57.02 -4.54
N LEU A 533 -2.26 58.01 -4.26
CA LEU A 533 -2.04 59.39 -4.66
C LEU A 533 -0.78 60.01 -4.00
N ALA A 534 -0.47 59.64 -2.77
CA ALA A 534 0.76 60.06 -2.11
C ALA A 534 2.03 59.46 -2.76
N ALA A 535 1.92 58.30 -3.40
CA ALA A 535 3.00 57.64 -4.12
C ALA A 535 3.05 58.00 -5.62
N TRP A 536 2.14 58.84 -6.11
CA TRP A 536 1.97 59.16 -7.53
C TRP A 536 3.24 59.67 -8.20
N GLY A 537 3.62 59.07 -9.32
CA GLY A 537 4.86 59.41 -10.06
C GLY A 537 6.13 58.79 -9.44
N GLY A 538 5.98 58.05 -8.31
CA GLY A 538 7.06 57.29 -7.70
C GLY A 538 7.48 56.07 -8.54
N LYS A 539 8.64 55.50 -8.23
CA LYS A 539 9.14 54.29 -8.90
C LYS A 539 8.92 53.07 -8.01
N GLY A 540 8.12 52.14 -8.51
CA GLY A 540 7.87 50.85 -7.83
C GLY A 540 7.20 50.99 -6.45
N GLY A 541 7.16 49.91 -5.68
CA GLY A 541 6.60 49.90 -4.34
C GLY A 541 5.17 49.36 -4.31
N PRO A 542 4.52 49.31 -3.13
CA PRO A 542 3.17 48.69 -2.98
C PRO A 542 2.06 49.37 -3.81
N ALA A 543 2.24 50.62 -4.20
CA ALA A 543 1.28 51.37 -4.99
C ALA A 543 1.43 51.20 -6.52
N ASP A 544 2.49 50.52 -6.97
CA ASP A 544 2.70 50.10 -8.36
C ASP A 544 1.98 48.77 -8.55
N LEU A 545 0.68 48.85 -8.85
CA LEU A 545 -0.24 47.70 -8.84
C LEU A 545 -0.19 46.89 -10.14
N ASP A 546 0.28 47.50 -11.25
CA ASP A 546 0.44 46.79 -12.53
C ASP A 546 1.88 46.29 -12.74
N GLY A 547 2.83 46.68 -11.85
CA GLY A 547 4.22 46.23 -11.88
C GLY A 547 5.03 46.82 -13.03
N ASP A 548 4.61 47.95 -13.62
CA ASP A 548 5.33 48.61 -14.73
C ASP A 548 6.55 49.44 -14.26
N GLY A 549 6.72 49.58 -12.96
CA GLY A 549 7.79 50.31 -12.30
C GLY A 549 7.47 51.77 -12.02
N THR A 550 6.21 52.24 -12.24
CA THR A 550 5.82 53.65 -12.05
C THR A 550 4.39 53.74 -11.51
N VAL A 551 4.16 54.39 -10.40
CA VAL A 551 2.80 54.61 -9.86
C VAL A 551 2.07 55.67 -10.71
N GLY A 552 1.02 55.24 -11.43
CA GLY A 552 0.33 56.04 -12.43
C GLY A 552 -1.17 55.79 -12.59
N ALA A 553 -1.66 56.11 -13.79
CA ALA A 553 -3.09 56.01 -14.09
C ALA A 553 -3.57 54.54 -14.19
N SER A 554 -2.70 53.61 -14.55
CA SER A 554 -2.99 52.20 -14.63
C SER A 554 -3.25 51.65 -13.21
N ASP A 555 -2.40 52.01 -12.26
CA ASP A 555 -2.53 51.61 -10.85
C ASP A 555 -3.81 52.16 -10.23
N LEU A 556 -4.13 53.42 -10.53
CA LEU A 556 -5.39 54.01 -10.09
C LEU A 556 -6.59 53.26 -10.67
N ALA A 557 -6.55 52.83 -11.93
CA ALA A 557 -7.61 52.06 -12.55
C ALA A 557 -7.80 50.69 -11.88
N ILE A 558 -6.68 50.00 -11.50
CA ILE A 558 -6.71 48.73 -10.77
C ILE A 558 -7.30 48.97 -9.38
N LEU A 559 -6.87 49.97 -8.64
CA LEU A 559 -7.41 50.29 -7.32
C LEU A 559 -8.92 50.58 -7.38
N LEU A 560 -9.37 51.40 -8.36
CA LEU A 560 -10.78 51.71 -8.50
C LEU A 560 -11.63 50.53 -8.94
N ALA A 561 -11.07 49.58 -9.70
CA ALA A 561 -11.73 48.35 -10.08
C ALA A 561 -11.95 47.41 -8.85
N ALA A 562 -11.07 47.47 -7.87
CA ALA A 562 -11.12 46.71 -6.62
C ALA A 562 -11.89 47.46 -5.48
N TRP A 563 -12.48 48.62 -5.78
CA TRP A 563 -13.13 49.46 -4.76
C TRP A 563 -14.26 48.75 -4.03
N THR A 564 -14.15 48.67 -2.72
CA THR A 564 -15.17 48.09 -1.85
C THR A 564 -16.11 49.21 -1.36
N PRO A 565 -17.42 49.21 -1.71
CA PRO A 565 -18.34 50.30 -1.36
C PRO A 565 -18.61 50.47 0.11
#